data_3139878d6d648c2126d4236d47b3a6b1
#
_entry.id   3139878d6d648c2126d4236d47b3a6b1
#
_cell.length_a   1.000
_cell.length_b   1.000
_cell.length_c   1.000
_cell.angle_alpha   90.00
_cell.angle_beta   90.00
_cell.angle_gamma   90.00
#
_symmetry.space_group_name_H-M   'P 1'
#
loop_
_entity.id
_entity.type
_entity.pdbx_description
1 polymer ?
#
loop_
_entity_poly.entity_id
_entity_poly.type
_entity_poly.pdbx_seq_one_letter_code
_entity_poly.pdbx_strand_id
1 'polypeptide(L)'
;MTREQKREILSFLEGQFKESQAIVVCDYKGLTHRELEDLRAMARDADCKVQVAKNTLVEIAVKNAGLEEISLTGTNIFIWSSDQISACKVADKFAMATKDKLTIKSGVIEGKVADANRVNAFAKLPGREELLGMLLSVWTAPARNFVTGLDNLKKKKEEEAA
;
A
#
# COMPACT_ATOMS: atom_id res chain seq x y z
N MET A 1 -13.76 6.07 -27.36
CA MET A 1 -14.62 6.06 -26.15
C MET A 1 -15.78 6.99 -26.37
N THR A 2 -16.99 6.47 -26.24
CA THR A 2 -18.23 7.25 -26.32
C THR A 2 -18.43 8.06 -25.03
N ARG A 3 -19.36 9.04 -25.07
CA ARG A 3 -19.66 9.88 -23.89
C ARG A 3 -20.29 9.07 -22.74
N GLU A 4 -21.06 8.05 -23.09
CA GLU A 4 -21.68 7.12 -22.13
C GLU A 4 -20.65 6.27 -21.42
N GLN A 5 -19.74 5.64 -22.16
CA GLN A 5 -18.63 4.85 -21.60
C GLN A 5 -17.75 5.67 -20.62
N LYS A 6 -17.52 6.96 -20.92
CA LYS A 6 -16.77 7.83 -20.01
C LYS A 6 -17.53 8.08 -18.71
N ARG A 7 -18.86 8.23 -18.76
CA ARG A 7 -19.69 8.42 -17.58
C ARG A 7 -19.76 7.16 -16.71
N GLU A 8 -19.89 5.98 -17.32
CA GLU A 8 -19.86 4.69 -16.63
C GLU A 8 -18.54 4.48 -15.87
N ILE A 9 -17.42 4.72 -16.55
CA ILE A 9 -16.09 4.60 -15.93
C ILE A 9 -15.93 5.62 -14.80
N LEU A 10 -16.40 6.85 -14.99
CA LEU A 10 -16.31 7.90 -13.97
C LEU A 10 -17.12 7.50 -12.73
N SER A 11 -18.38 7.11 -12.90
CA SER A 11 -19.24 6.69 -11.77
C SER A 11 -18.68 5.46 -11.04
N PHE A 12 -18.10 4.52 -11.77
CA PHE A 12 -17.41 3.37 -11.19
C PHE A 12 -16.20 3.79 -10.35
N LEU A 13 -15.32 4.64 -10.91
CA LEU A 13 -14.13 5.12 -10.21
C LEU A 13 -14.50 5.97 -8.97
N GLU A 14 -15.50 6.83 -9.07
CA GLU A 14 -15.98 7.62 -7.93
C GLU A 14 -16.46 6.73 -6.77
N GLY A 15 -17.24 5.69 -7.07
CA GLY A 15 -17.67 4.73 -6.05
C GLY A 15 -16.49 4.02 -5.39
N GLN A 16 -15.54 3.54 -6.21
CA GLN A 16 -14.37 2.82 -5.70
C GLN A 16 -13.43 3.72 -4.89
N PHE A 17 -13.20 4.96 -5.32
CA PHE A 17 -12.30 5.89 -4.62
C PHE A 17 -12.88 6.40 -3.30
N LYS A 18 -14.22 6.48 -3.17
CA LYS A 18 -14.86 6.80 -1.89
C LYS A 18 -14.70 5.69 -0.84
N GLU A 19 -14.67 4.43 -1.28
CA GLU A 19 -14.48 3.27 -0.41
C GLU A 19 -13.00 3.00 -0.10
N SER A 20 -12.08 3.48 -0.95
CA SER A 20 -10.65 3.21 -0.80
C SER A 20 -10.00 4.17 0.18
N GLN A 21 -9.07 3.64 1.00
CA GLN A 21 -8.26 4.44 1.92
C GLN A 21 -6.89 4.81 1.33
N ALA A 22 -6.43 4.06 0.33
CA ALA A 22 -5.20 4.34 -0.38
C ALA A 22 -5.37 4.17 -1.89
N ILE A 23 -4.84 5.12 -2.64
CA ILE A 23 -4.74 5.09 -4.10
C ILE A 23 -3.28 5.38 -4.45
N VAL A 24 -2.62 4.45 -5.12
CA VAL A 24 -1.22 4.60 -5.56
C VAL A 24 -1.19 4.78 -7.06
N VAL A 25 -0.44 5.78 -7.50
CA VAL A 25 -0.24 6.13 -8.92
C VAL A 25 1.16 5.71 -9.33
N CYS A 26 1.25 4.80 -10.29
CA CYS A 26 2.51 4.30 -10.80
C CYS A 26 2.63 4.54 -12.31
N ASP A 27 3.85 4.73 -12.79
CA ASP A 27 4.16 4.69 -14.21
C ASP A 27 4.40 3.24 -14.64
N TYR A 28 3.73 2.81 -15.70
CA TYR A 28 3.89 1.46 -16.23
C TYR A 28 4.62 1.41 -17.57
N LYS A 29 5.34 2.48 -17.91
CA LYS A 29 6.06 2.58 -19.19
C LYS A 29 7.16 1.52 -19.26
N GLY A 30 7.04 0.62 -20.22
CA GLY A 30 8.01 -0.47 -20.43
C GLY A 30 7.61 -1.82 -19.82
N LEU A 31 6.43 -1.93 -19.21
CA LEU A 31 5.87 -3.20 -18.78
C LEU A 31 5.29 -3.98 -19.98
N THR A 32 5.54 -5.27 -20.00
CA THR A 32 4.91 -6.20 -20.94
C THR A 32 3.50 -6.57 -20.48
N HIS A 33 2.68 -7.09 -21.40
CA HIS A 33 1.33 -7.55 -21.06
C HIS A 33 1.33 -8.65 -19.98
N ARG A 34 2.31 -9.56 -20.03
CA ARG A 34 2.47 -10.63 -19.04
C ARG A 34 2.77 -10.06 -17.65
N GLU A 35 3.69 -9.12 -17.56
CA GLU A 35 4.00 -8.43 -16.29
C GLU A 35 2.79 -7.69 -15.72
N LEU A 36 1.92 -7.11 -16.57
CA LEU A 36 0.66 -6.48 -16.14
C LEU A 36 -0.36 -7.51 -15.62
N GLU A 37 -0.40 -8.72 -16.16
CA GLU A 37 -1.23 -9.80 -15.64
C GLU A 37 -0.71 -10.30 -14.30
N ASP A 38 0.61 -10.43 -14.15
CA ASP A 38 1.25 -10.78 -12.88
C ASP A 38 0.93 -9.74 -11.79
N LEU A 39 0.99 -8.43 -12.12
CA LEU A 39 0.59 -7.36 -11.21
C LEU A 39 -0.87 -7.49 -10.79
N ARG A 40 -1.78 -7.77 -11.72
CA ARG A 40 -3.20 -7.97 -11.42
C ARG A 40 -3.45 -9.21 -10.56
N ALA A 41 -2.67 -10.28 -10.74
CA ALA A 41 -2.73 -11.47 -9.90
C ALA A 41 -2.29 -11.14 -8.47
N MET A 42 -1.11 -10.54 -8.29
CA MET A 42 -0.61 -10.11 -6.98
C MET A 42 -1.56 -9.13 -6.27
N ALA A 43 -2.18 -8.22 -7.01
CA ALA A 43 -3.14 -7.28 -6.45
C ALA A 43 -4.40 -8.00 -5.95
N ARG A 44 -4.92 -8.99 -6.68
CA ARG A 44 -6.07 -9.79 -6.25
C ARG A 44 -5.78 -10.58 -4.98
N ASP A 45 -4.58 -11.13 -4.85
CA ASP A 45 -4.17 -11.87 -3.65
C ASP A 45 -4.07 -10.96 -2.40
N ALA A 46 -3.89 -9.65 -2.60
CA ALA A 46 -3.81 -8.65 -1.55
C ALA A 46 -5.07 -7.78 -1.40
N ASP A 47 -6.22 -8.21 -1.96
CA ASP A 47 -7.48 -7.46 -1.97
C ASP A 47 -7.34 -6.02 -2.53
N CYS A 48 -6.41 -5.83 -3.46
CA CYS A 48 -6.20 -4.59 -4.18
C CYS A 48 -6.80 -4.64 -5.58
N LYS A 49 -7.27 -3.52 -6.07
CA LYS A 49 -7.74 -3.37 -7.45
C LYS A 49 -6.74 -2.58 -8.25
N VAL A 50 -6.52 -3.00 -9.50
CA VAL A 50 -5.58 -2.37 -10.44
C VAL A 50 -6.29 -2.07 -11.74
N GLN A 51 -6.20 -0.82 -12.17
CA GLN A 51 -6.78 -0.39 -13.45
C GLN A 51 -5.94 0.68 -14.13
N VAL A 52 -5.88 0.61 -15.46
CA VAL A 52 -5.36 1.69 -16.29
C VAL A 52 -6.54 2.54 -16.74
N ALA A 53 -6.51 3.82 -16.42
CA ALA A 53 -7.56 4.76 -16.77
C ALA A 53 -6.96 6.06 -17.33
N LYS A 54 -7.78 6.83 -18.03
CA LYS A 54 -7.35 8.10 -18.58
C LYS A 54 -7.19 9.13 -17.43
N ASN A 55 -6.03 9.81 -17.38
CA ASN A 55 -5.69 10.76 -16.32
C ASN A 55 -6.81 11.78 -16.04
N THR A 56 -7.36 12.40 -17.08
CA THR A 56 -8.45 13.39 -16.93
C THR A 56 -9.72 12.84 -16.28
N LEU A 57 -10.02 11.54 -16.46
CA LEU A 57 -11.17 10.91 -15.81
C LEU A 57 -10.89 10.64 -14.34
N VAL A 58 -9.67 10.23 -14.03
CA VAL A 58 -9.23 9.98 -12.66
C VAL A 58 -9.16 11.28 -11.87
N GLU A 59 -8.64 12.36 -12.44
CA GLU A 59 -8.62 13.67 -11.80
C GLU A 59 -10.03 14.16 -11.43
N ILE A 60 -11.00 13.98 -12.33
CA ILE A 60 -12.41 14.32 -12.05
C ILE A 60 -12.98 13.40 -10.95
N ALA A 61 -12.69 12.10 -11.00
CA ALA A 61 -13.16 11.14 -10.01
C ALA A 61 -12.61 11.44 -8.61
N VAL A 62 -11.32 11.78 -8.52
CA VAL A 62 -10.65 12.18 -7.27
C VAL A 62 -11.26 13.44 -6.67
N LYS A 63 -11.53 14.48 -7.51
CA LYS A 63 -12.23 15.72 -7.09
C LYS A 63 -13.64 15.42 -6.57
N ASN A 64 -14.40 14.62 -7.30
CA ASN A 64 -15.78 14.27 -6.93
C ASN A 64 -15.84 13.37 -5.66
N ALA A 65 -14.78 12.59 -5.41
CA ALA A 65 -14.63 11.81 -4.19
C ALA A 65 -14.24 12.66 -2.96
N GLY A 66 -13.88 13.95 -3.14
CA GLY A 66 -13.48 14.86 -2.07
C GLY A 66 -12.04 14.66 -1.60
N LEU A 67 -11.20 14.02 -2.43
CA LEU A 67 -9.78 13.82 -2.18
C LEU A 67 -8.96 15.01 -2.71
N GLU A 68 -7.73 15.18 -2.19
CA GLU A 68 -6.83 16.23 -2.70
C GLU A 68 -6.49 16.01 -4.17
N GLU A 69 -6.37 17.10 -4.93
CA GLU A 69 -6.06 17.07 -6.35
C GLU A 69 -4.64 16.55 -6.61
N ILE A 70 -4.54 15.57 -7.50
CA ILE A 70 -3.27 15.01 -7.94
C ILE A 70 -3.01 15.48 -9.36
N SER A 71 -1.83 16.00 -9.62
CA SER A 71 -1.35 16.27 -10.98
C SER A 71 -0.86 14.98 -11.63
N LEU A 72 -1.60 14.51 -12.64
CA LEU A 72 -1.32 13.26 -13.35
C LEU A 72 -0.66 13.54 -14.69
N THR A 73 0.60 13.17 -14.85
CA THR A 73 1.35 13.32 -16.11
C THR A 73 1.82 11.96 -16.65
N GLY A 74 1.77 11.79 -17.97
CA GLY A 74 2.28 10.61 -18.66
C GLY A 74 1.36 9.38 -18.54
N THR A 75 1.96 8.20 -18.60
CA THR A 75 1.28 6.90 -18.52
C THR A 75 1.10 6.50 -17.07
N ASN A 76 -0.13 6.26 -16.63
CA ASN A 76 -0.41 5.94 -15.24
C ASN A 76 -1.27 4.69 -15.10
N ILE A 77 -0.91 3.86 -14.13
CA ILE A 77 -1.70 2.76 -13.61
C ILE A 77 -2.08 3.10 -12.17
N PHE A 78 -3.30 2.79 -11.80
CA PHE A 78 -3.87 3.10 -10.50
C PHE A 78 -4.09 1.81 -9.73
N ILE A 79 -3.57 1.77 -8.51
CA ILE A 79 -3.71 0.65 -7.57
C ILE A 79 -4.43 1.21 -6.35
N TRP A 80 -5.57 0.63 -5.96
CA TRP A 80 -6.30 1.09 -4.78
C TRP A 80 -6.79 -0.08 -3.93
N SER A 81 -6.93 0.19 -2.65
CA SER A 81 -7.42 -0.78 -1.67
C SER A 81 -8.19 -0.09 -0.56
N SER A 82 -9.03 -0.85 0.11
CA SER A 82 -9.65 -0.45 1.38
C SER A 82 -8.65 -0.39 2.55
N ASP A 83 -7.46 -1.01 2.40
CA ASP A 83 -6.37 -0.96 3.37
C ASP A 83 -5.23 -0.07 2.86
N GLN A 84 -4.71 0.80 3.73
CA GLN A 84 -3.68 1.78 3.39
C GLN A 84 -2.35 1.14 2.99
N ILE A 85 -2.00 0.03 3.66
CA ILE A 85 -0.68 -0.59 3.54
C ILE A 85 -0.63 -1.54 2.35
N SER A 86 -1.72 -2.27 2.09
CA SER A 86 -1.76 -3.32 1.06
C SER A 86 -1.48 -2.79 -0.34
N ALA A 87 -2.08 -1.65 -0.72
CA ALA A 87 -1.85 -1.02 -2.03
C ALA A 87 -0.38 -0.58 -2.20
N CYS A 88 0.21 0.02 -1.17
CA CYS A 88 1.61 0.46 -1.19
C CYS A 88 2.57 -0.73 -1.27
N LYS A 89 2.30 -1.82 -0.52
CA LYS A 89 3.12 -3.05 -0.55
C LYS A 89 3.10 -3.74 -1.90
N VAL A 90 1.94 -3.83 -2.54
CA VAL A 90 1.82 -4.44 -3.88
C VAL A 90 2.63 -3.63 -4.89
N ALA A 91 2.51 -2.29 -4.86
CA ALA A 91 3.26 -1.41 -5.74
C ALA A 91 4.79 -1.56 -5.56
N ASP A 92 5.28 -1.56 -4.32
CA ASP A 92 6.71 -1.67 -4.02
C ASP A 92 7.27 -3.06 -4.34
N LYS A 93 6.58 -4.14 -3.93
CA LYS A 93 6.98 -5.51 -4.26
C LYS A 93 7.08 -5.73 -5.77
N PHE A 94 6.12 -5.20 -6.52
CA PHE A 94 6.13 -5.35 -7.97
C PHE A 94 7.20 -4.47 -8.62
N ALA A 95 7.46 -3.25 -8.12
CA ALA A 95 8.56 -2.41 -8.57
C ALA A 95 9.91 -3.12 -8.40
N MET A 96 10.15 -3.74 -7.23
CA MET A 96 11.36 -4.53 -6.98
C MET A 96 11.46 -5.76 -7.89
N ALA A 97 10.36 -6.46 -8.15
CA ALA A 97 10.34 -7.66 -9.00
C ALA A 97 10.63 -7.33 -10.47
N THR A 98 10.19 -6.17 -10.95
CA THR A 98 10.34 -5.74 -12.35
C THR A 98 11.56 -4.85 -12.61
N LYS A 99 12.52 -4.79 -11.68
CA LYS A 99 13.75 -3.99 -11.79
C LYS A 99 13.46 -2.53 -12.15
N ASP A 100 12.58 -1.90 -11.37
CA ASP A 100 12.18 -0.49 -11.48
C ASP A 100 11.51 -0.08 -12.80
N LYS A 101 10.96 -1.04 -13.57
CA LYS A 101 10.10 -0.71 -14.72
C LYS A 101 8.78 -0.07 -14.29
N LEU A 102 8.27 -0.43 -13.10
CA LEU A 102 7.16 0.25 -12.46
C LEU A 102 7.72 1.31 -11.52
N THR A 103 7.43 2.58 -11.80
CA THR A 103 7.89 3.69 -10.94
C THR A 103 6.71 4.28 -10.19
N ILE A 104 6.80 4.35 -8.87
CA ILE A 104 5.78 5.01 -8.05
C ILE A 104 5.97 6.53 -8.18
N LYS A 105 4.93 7.24 -8.64
CA LYS A 105 4.95 8.70 -8.81
C LYS A 105 4.41 9.42 -7.59
N SER A 106 3.22 9.05 -7.18
CA SER A 106 2.49 9.67 -6.07
C SER A 106 1.40 8.73 -5.58
N GLY A 107 0.71 9.12 -4.54
CA GLY A 107 -0.48 8.42 -4.07
C GLY A 107 -1.38 9.34 -3.26
N VAL A 108 -2.57 8.87 -2.96
CA VAL A 108 -3.45 9.47 -1.96
C VAL A 108 -3.60 8.46 -0.83
N ILE A 109 -3.27 8.87 0.37
CA ILE A 109 -3.40 8.06 1.59
C ILE A 109 -4.21 8.88 2.58
N GLU A 110 -5.32 8.32 3.07
CA GLU A 110 -6.26 9.02 3.96
C GLU A 110 -6.77 10.37 3.41
N GLY A 111 -6.97 10.44 2.10
CA GLY A 111 -7.45 11.66 1.43
C GLY A 111 -6.39 12.73 1.17
N LYS A 112 -5.15 12.53 1.62
CA LYS A 112 -4.03 13.47 1.42
C LYS A 112 -3.06 12.96 0.37
N VAL A 113 -2.55 13.88 -0.44
CA VAL A 113 -1.51 13.55 -1.43
C VAL A 113 -0.21 13.18 -0.73
N ALA A 114 0.34 12.06 -1.12
CA ALA A 114 1.62 11.53 -0.64
C ALA A 114 2.61 11.41 -1.80
N ASP A 115 3.82 11.89 -1.60
CA ASP A 115 4.93 11.72 -2.53
C ASP A 115 5.40 10.27 -2.58
N ALA A 116 6.15 9.90 -3.61
CA ALA A 116 6.73 8.58 -3.78
C ALA A 116 7.51 8.10 -2.53
N ASN A 117 8.24 8.99 -1.85
CA ASN A 117 8.98 8.66 -0.64
C ASN A 117 8.06 8.25 0.52
N ARG A 118 6.91 8.92 0.67
CA ARG A 118 5.91 8.55 1.68
C ARG A 118 5.25 7.22 1.35
N VAL A 119 4.87 7.00 0.08
CA VAL A 119 4.31 5.72 -0.36
C VAL A 119 5.28 4.57 -0.08
N ASN A 120 6.57 4.75 -0.39
CA ASN A 120 7.62 3.76 -0.10
C ASN A 120 7.83 3.54 1.41
N ALA A 121 7.67 4.58 2.23
CA ALA A 121 7.72 4.42 3.69
C ALA A 121 6.56 3.55 4.20
N PHE A 122 5.33 3.78 3.69
CA PHE A 122 4.17 2.93 4.00
C PHE A 122 4.33 1.50 3.49
N ALA A 123 4.94 1.29 2.33
CA ALA A 123 5.21 -0.04 1.78
C ALA A 123 6.15 -0.88 2.65
N LYS A 124 7.09 -0.24 3.36
CA LYS A 124 8.02 -0.89 4.29
C LYS A 124 7.39 -1.27 5.63
N LEU A 125 6.21 -0.74 5.96
CA LEU A 125 5.52 -1.10 7.19
C LEU A 125 5.06 -2.57 7.15
N PRO A 126 5.08 -3.26 8.29
CA PRO A 126 4.48 -4.60 8.41
C PRO A 126 2.99 -4.57 8.07
N GLY A 127 2.39 -5.72 7.80
CA GLY A 127 0.95 -5.84 7.61
C GLY A 127 0.18 -5.45 8.88
N ARG A 128 -1.12 -5.16 8.75
CA ARG A 128 -1.97 -4.76 9.87
C ARG A 128 -1.89 -5.74 11.04
N GLU A 129 -1.98 -7.04 10.77
CA GLU A 129 -1.90 -8.09 11.79
C GLU A 129 -0.52 -8.13 12.47
N GLU A 130 0.54 -7.93 11.70
CA GLU A 130 1.91 -7.87 12.23
C GLU A 130 2.12 -6.63 13.10
N LEU A 131 1.56 -5.48 12.73
CA LEU A 131 1.59 -4.25 13.53
C LEU A 131 0.85 -4.43 14.86
N LEU A 132 -0.31 -5.08 14.86
CA LEU A 132 -1.04 -5.42 16.07
C LEU A 132 -0.23 -6.38 16.94
N GLY A 133 0.42 -7.38 16.34
CA GLY A 133 1.35 -8.29 17.05
C GLY A 133 2.52 -7.56 17.69
N MET A 134 3.14 -6.60 16.96
CA MET A 134 4.21 -5.77 17.49
C MET A 134 3.73 -4.91 18.67
N LEU A 135 2.55 -4.29 18.58
CA LEU A 135 1.97 -3.51 19.65
C LEU A 135 1.77 -4.37 20.92
N LEU A 136 1.20 -5.55 20.76
CA LEU A 136 1.01 -6.50 21.85
C LEU A 136 2.35 -6.94 22.45
N SER A 137 3.38 -7.15 21.63
CA SER A 137 4.72 -7.51 22.08
C SER A 137 5.35 -6.41 22.92
N VAL A 138 5.15 -5.13 22.58
CA VAL A 138 5.61 -3.97 23.36
C VAL A 138 4.89 -3.89 24.70
N TRP A 139 3.58 -4.13 24.75
CA TRP A 139 2.82 -4.13 25.99
C TRP A 139 3.22 -5.26 26.94
N THR A 140 3.59 -6.42 26.41
CA THR A 140 4.05 -7.57 27.22
C THR A 140 5.55 -7.51 27.55
N ALA A 141 6.31 -6.60 26.93
CA ALA A 141 7.74 -6.46 27.12
C ALA A 141 8.18 -6.26 28.60
N PRO A 142 7.53 -5.43 29.42
CA PRO A 142 7.91 -5.26 30.82
C PRO A 142 7.82 -6.57 31.62
N ALA A 143 6.72 -7.32 31.43
CA ALA A 143 6.54 -8.62 32.10
C ALA A 143 7.56 -9.65 31.64
N ARG A 144 7.81 -9.71 30.32
CA ARG A 144 8.82 -10.61 29.72
C ARG A 144 10.22 -10.28 30.22
N ASN A 145 10.60 -9.01 30.25
CA ASN A 145 11.90 -8.58 30.75
C ASN A 145 12.09 -8.90 32.22
N PHE A 146 11.04 -8.79 33.06
CA PHE A 146 11.08 -9.19 34.46
C PHE A 146 11.33 -10.69 34.62
N VAL A 147 10.60 -11.52 33.88
CA VAL A 147 10.81 -13.00 33.90
C VAL A 147 12.21 -13.36 33.44
N THR A 148 12.69 -12.74 32.35
CA THR A 148 14.06 -12.97 31.84
C THR A 148 15.11 -12.54 32.89
N GLY A 149 14.87 -11.44 33.60
CA GLY A 149 15.73 -11.01 34.71
C GLY A 149 15.81 -12.03 35.85
N LEU A 150 14.67 -12.61 36.23
CA LEU A 150 14.61 -13.68 37.25
C LEU A 150 15.32 -14.97 36.78
N ASP A 151 15.12 -15.37 35.53
CA ASP A 151 15.82 -16.53 34.97
C ASP A 151 17.34 -16.35 34.93
N ASN A 152 17.80 -15.13 34.58
CA ASN A 152 19.21 -14.80 34.60
C ASN A 152 19.81 -14.80 36.03
N LEU A 153 19.05 -14.33 37.01
CA LEU A 153 19.46 -14.39 38.41
C LEU A 153 19.51 -15.84 38.91
N LYS A 154 18.56 -16.66 38.51
CA LYS A 154 18.55 -18.08 38.84
C LYS A 154 19.82 -18.77 38.29
N LYS A 155 20.15 -18.57 37.01
CA LYS A 155 21.34 -19.12 36.36
C LYS A 155 22.63 -18.68 37.07
N LYS A 156 22.74 -17.37 37.39
CA LYS A 156 23.92 -16.88 38.14
C LYS A 156 24.07 -17.55 39.50
N LYS A 157 22.99 -17.74 40.26
CA LYS A 157 23.04 -18.42 41.54
C LYS A 157 23.36 -19.89 41.43
N GLU A 158 22.93 -20.55 40.35
CA GLU A 158 23.30 -21.97 40.09
C GLU A 158 24.78 -22.08 39.69
N GLU A 159 25.32 -21.11 38.94
CA GLU A 159 26.75 -21.05 38.59
C GLU A 159 27.66 -20.73 39.79
N GLU A 160 27.18 -19.87 40.74
CA GLU A 160 27.91 -19.54 41.99
C GLU A 160 27.85 -20.67 43.01
N ALA A 161 26.88 -21.57 42.90
CA ALA A 161 26.67 -22.67 43.85
C ALA A 161 27.34 -24.00 43.38
N ALA A 162 27.91 -24.05 42.16
CA ALA A 162 28.61 -25.19 41.57
C ALA A 162 30.12 -25.01 41.67
#